data_26248480ab39047d8b29cec0f94aa4df
#
_entry.id   26248480ab39047d8b29cec0f94aa4df
#
_cell.length_a   1.000
_cell.length_b   1.000
_cell.length_c   1.000
_cell.angle_alpha   90.00
_cell.angle_beta   90.00
_cell.angle_gamma   90.00
#
_symmetry.space_group_name_H-M   'P 1'
#
loop_
_entity.id
_entity.type
_entity.pdbx_description
1 polymer ?
#
loop_
_entity_poly.entity_id
_entity_poly.type
_entity_poly.pdbx_seq_one_letter_code
_entity_poly.pdbx_strand_id
1 'polypeptide(L)'
;LKPSVVLKDAKGNPVTLDNGHEVRYYLPVDAVLAVDNGDEIKPGDIIARIPRESLKSKDITGGLPRVAELFEARRPKDPAIISDVDGVVEFGKDYKAKQRIVVRTDDDKEYEYLIPKGKRLAVQDGDMVKKGDMLVEGTLAPHDILRVLGVEKLAEYLVKEVQDVYRAQGVKISDKHIEVIVSQMLRKVEVTAPGDTTFLVGEQVDADEFEAINAKTEKEGGRPAEATPVLLGITKASLQTKSFISAASFQETTRVLTEAAVEGKVDHLSGLKENVIVGRLVPAGTGSVLRSLRKVAAQNDREIELMKAEEAQAALEHQEAEEAETPAPEATPAE
;
A
#
# COMPACT_ATOMS: atom_id res chain seq x y z
N LEU A 1 30.55 -28.74 9.66
CA LEU A 1 30.53 -29.28 8.31
C LEU A 1 29.06 -29.33 7.87
N LYS A 2 28.75 -28.64 6.77
CA LYS A 2 27.39 -28.71 6.19
C LYS A 2 27.32 -29.96 5.31
N PRO A 3 26.33 -30.87 5.50
CA PRO A 3 26.21 -32.03 4.62
C PRO A 3 25.90 -31.56 3.20
N SER A 4 26.59 -32.09 2.22
CA SER A 4 26.41 -31.74 0.82
C SER A 4 26.56 -32.94 -0.10
N VAL A 5 25.81 -32.97 -1.20
CA VAL A 5 25.93 -33.94 -2.28
C VAL A 5 26.63 -33.26 -3.45
N VAL A 6 27.69 -33.88 -3.95
CA VAL A 6 28.43 -33.36 -5.10
C VAL A 6 28.23 -34.34 -6.26
N LEU A 7 27.86 -33.83 -7.42
CA LEU A 7 27.77 -34.63 -8.64
C LEU A 7 29.14 -34.74 -9.28
N LYS A 8 29.50 -35.97 -9.67
CA LYS A 8 30.76 -36.24 -10.33
C LYS A 8 30.53 -36.92 -11.68
N ASP A 9 31.37 -36.61 -12.63
CA ASP A 9 31.40 -37.24 -13.94
C ASP A 9 31.90 -38.69 -13.83
N ALA A 10 31.72 -39.48 -14.88
CA ALA A 10 32.27 -40.86 -14.99
C ALA A 10 33.80 -40.95 -14.78
N LYS A 11 34.52 -39.84 -14.87
CA LYS A 11 35.94 -39.71 -14.60
C LYS A 11 36.26 -39.31 -13.16
N GLY A 12 35.26 -39.12 -12.29
CA GLY A 12 35.44 -38.75 -10.88
C GLY A 12 35.65 -37.24 -10.63
N ASN A 13 35.58 -36.39 -11.65
CA ASN A 13 35.69 -34.95 -11.49
C ASN A 13 34.30 -34.34 -11.15
N PRO A 14 34.26 -33.30 -10.32
CA PRO A 14 32.98 -32.61 -10.05
C PRO A 14 32.42 -31.99 -11.34
N VAL A 15 31.13 -32.15 -11.56
CA VAL A 15 30.42 -31.51 -12.69
C VAL A 15 30.32 -30.01 -12.40
N THR A 16 30.72 -29.20 -13.38
CA THR A 16 30.64 -27.74 -13.30
C THR A 16 29.51 -27.21 -14.17
N LEU A 17 28.77 -26.22 -13.69
CA LEU A 17 27.80 -25.44 -14.43
C LEU A 17 28.51 -24.50 -15.43
N ASP A 18 27.77 -23.94 -16.39
CA ASP A 18 28.28 -23.00 -17.41
C ASP A 18 28.98 -21.77 -16.79
N ASN A 19 28.64 -21.43 -15.55
CA ASN A 19 29.25 -20.36 -14.76
C ASN A 19 30.52 -20.75 -13.99
N GLY A 20 31.05 -21.97 -14.20
CA GLY A 20 32.29 -22.44 -13.58
C GLY A 20 32.15 -22.95 -12.14
N HIS A 21 30.98 -22.94 -11.54
CA HIS A 21 30.75 -23.47 -10.21
C HIS A 21 30.50 -24.98 -10.22
N GLU A 22 31.02 -25.68 -9.19
CA GLU A 22 30.76 -27.10 -8.98
C GLU A 22 29.31 -27.34 -8.63
N VAL A 23 28.65 -28.34 -9.20
CA VAL A 23 27.30 -28.75 -8.85
C VAL A 23 27.30 -29.41 -7.49
N ARG A 24 27.01 -28.63 -6.46
CA ARG A 24 26.98 -29.05 -5.06
C ARG A 24 25.66 -28.68 -4.42
N TYR A 25 24.94 -29.69 -3.95
CA TYR A 25 23.66 -29.52 -3.23
C TYR A 25 23.89 -29.62 -1.73
N TYR A 26 23.72 -28.52 -1.00
CA TYR A 26 23.76 -28.52 0.46
C TYR A 26 22.44 -28.99 1.04
N LEU A 27 22.51 -29.89 1.99
CA LEU A 27 21.34 -30.50 2.60
C LEU A 27 21.16 -29.99 4.03
N PRO A 28 19.90 -29.74 4.49
CA PRO A 28 19.62 -29.51 5.90
C PRO A 28 19.86 -30.79 6.71
N VAL A 29 20.03 -30.62 8.02
CA VAL A 29 20.40 -31.72 8.94
C VAL A 29 19.38 -32.87 8.94
N ASP A 30 18.11 -32.56 8.67
CA ASP A 30 17.00 -33.53 8.69
C ASP A 30 16.63 -34.09 7.31
N ALA A 31 17.45 -33.84 6.28
CA ALA A 31 17.19 -34.36 4.95
C ALA A 31 17.46 -35.87 4.88
N VAL A 32 16.49 -36.61 4.34
CA VAL A 32 16.61 -38.03 4.06
C VAL A 32 17.17 -38.19 2.65
N LEU A 33 18.37 -38.73 2.52
CA LEU A 33 18.96 -39.05 1.22
C LEU A 33 18.19 -40.16 0.54
N ALA A 34 17.92 -39.99 -0.75
CA ALA A 34 17.26 -41.00 -1.59
C ALA A 34 18.27 -41.75 -2.47
N VAL A 35 19.52 -41.34 -2.45
CA VAL A 35 20.62 -41.88 -3.28
C VAL A 35 21.83 -42.23 -2.42
N ASP A 36 22.54 -43.30 -2.78
CA ASP A 36 23.76 -43.73 -2.11
C ASP A 36 25.01 -43.21 -2.84
N ASN A 37 26.16 -43.36 -2.18
CA ASN A 37 27.42 -42.86 -2.72
C ASN A 37 27.87 -43.74 -3.90
N GLY A 38 27.86 -43.20 -5.10
CA GLY A 38 28.25 -43.90 -6.33
C GLY A 38 27.07 -44.22 -7.28
N ASP A 39 25.85 -43.87 -6.91
CA ASP A 39 24.70 -44.08 -7.78
C ASP A 39 24.74 -43.16 -9.00
N GLU A 40 24.32 -43.68 -10.14
CA GLU A 40 24.12 -42.90 -11.37
C GLU A 40 22.77 -42.16 -11.32
N ILE A 41 22.83 -40.82 -11.46
CA ILE A 41 21.69 -39.95 -11.39
C ILE A 41 21.37 -39.37 -12.76
N LYS A 42 20.09 -39.37 -13.13
CA LYS A 42 19.58 -38.74 -14.34
C LYS A 42 18.89 -37.41 -14.00
N PRO A 43 18.82 -36.48 -14.95
CA PRO A 43 18.03 -35.25 -14.76
C PRO A 43 16.57 -35.56 -14.39
N GLY A 44 16.13 -35.05 -13.23
CA GLY A 44 14.80 -35.30 -12.67
C GLY A 44 14.75 -36.32 -11.53
N ASP A 45 15.82 -37.02 -11.22
CA ASP A 45 15.89 -37.95 -10.10
C ASP A 45 15.93 -37.22 -8.74
N ILE A 46 15.26 -37.81 -7.75
CA ILE A 46 15.17 -37.26 -6.39
C ILE A 46 16.48 -37.61 -5.64
N ILE A 47 17.27 -36.60 -5.33
CA ILE A 47 18.52 -36.74 -4.57
C ILE A 47 18.26 -36.85 -3.07
N ALA A 48 17.37 -36.00 -2.54
CA ALA A 48 17.01 -36.00 -1.13
C ALA A 48 15.57 -35.56 -0.91
N ARG A 49 14.98 -36.03 0.19
CA ARG A 49 13.65 -35.62 0.65
C ARG A 49 13.79 -34.84 1.93
N ILE A 50 13.22 -33.65 1.97
CA ILE A 50 13.17 -32.80 3.18
C ILE A 50 11.79 -32.97 3.81
N PRO A 51 11.68 -33.50 5.06
CA PRO A 51 10.42 -33.65 5.73
C PRO A 51 9.72 -32.28 5.91
N ARG A 52 8.50 -32.14 5.43
CA ARG A 52 7.71 -30.90 5.61
C ARG A 52 7.38 -30.57 7.07
N GLU A 53 7.51 -31.53 7.97
CA GLU A 53 7.24 -31.33 9.40
C GLU A 53 8.18 -30.35 10.08
N SER A 54 9.43 -30.23 9.59
CA SER A 54 10.38 -29.24 10.06
C SER A 54 10.05 -27.81 9.59
N LEU A 55 9.20 -27.68 8.57
CA LEU A 55 8.74 -26.40 8.00
C LEU A 55 7.45 -25.88 8.64
N LYS A 56 6.79 -26.67 9.52
CA LYS A 56 5.71 -26.17 10.35
C LYS A 56 6.34 -25.30 11.43
N SER A 57 6.62 -24.06 11.06
CA SER A 57 7.15 -23.04 11.96
C SER A 57 6.26 -22.92 13.20
N LYS A 58 6.89 -22.72 14.32
CA LYS A 58 6.34 -22.60 15.67
C LYS A 58 5.32 -21.48 15.89
N ASP A 59 4.95 -20.74 14.86
CA ASP A 59 4.06 -19.59 14.93
C ASP A 59 2.86 -19.72 13.99
N ILE A 60 2.10 -20.82 14.21
CA ILE A 60 0.84 -20.97 13.51
C ILE A 60 -0.24 -20.32 14.38
N THR A 61 -0.38 -19.01 14.29
CA THR A 61 -1.68 -18.37 14.43
C THR A 61 -2.49 -18.82 13.21
N GLY A 62 -3.04 -20.02 13.30
CA GLY A 62 -3.90 -20.59 12.27
C GLY A 62 -5.34 -20.09 12.41
N GLY A 63 -6.12 -20.16 11.34
CA GLY A 63 -7.53 -19.85 11.37
C GLY A 63 -7.86 -18.35 11.39
N LEU A 64 -9.01 -18.01 11.99
CA LEU A 64 -9.55 -16.63 12.01
C LEU A 64 -8.59 -15.57 12.60
N PRO A 65 -7.80 -15.85 13.66
CA PRO A 65 -6.82 -14.89 14.15
C PRO A 65 -5.80 -14.47 13.10
N ARG A 66 -5.38 -15.38 12.21
CA ARG A 66 -4.46 -15.04 11.11
C ARG A 66 -5.08 -14.07 10.11
N VAL A 67 -6.36 -14.23 9.80
CA VAL A 67 -7.09 -13.29 8.92
C VAL A 67 -7.14 -11.90 9.54
N ALA A 68 -7.40 -11.81 10.85
CA ALA A 68 -7.38 -10.54 11.55
C ALA A 68 -6.00 -9.87 11.54
N GLU A 69 -4.92 -10.62 11.72
CA GLU A 69 -3.54 -10.11 11.61
C GLU A 69 -3.22 -9.59 10.21
N LEU A 70 -3.66 -10.29 9.15
CA LEU A 70 -3.47 -9.86 7.76
C LEU A 70 -4.21 -8.56 7.47
N PHE A 71 -5.47 -8.41 7.89
CA PHE A 71 -6.22 -7.17 7.69
C PHE A 71 -5.73 -6.00 8.56
N GLU A 72 -5.11 -6.28 9.70
CA GLU A 72 -4.44 -5.24 10.49
C GLU A 72 -3.02 -4.94 10.00
N ALA A 73 -2.56 -5.62 8.97
CA ALA A 73 -1.21 -5.48 8.42
C ALA A 73 -0.11 -5.59 9.49
N ARG A 74 -0.30 -6.50 10.47
CA ARG A 74 0.65 -6.69 11.57
C ARG A 74 1.93 -7.33 11.05
N ARG A 75 3.07 -6.84 11.55
CA ARG A 75 4.35 -7.48 11.25
C ARG A 75 4.44 -8.83 11.94
N PRO A 76 4.82 -9.90 11.23
CA PRO A 76 5.01 -11.21 11.81
C PRO A 76 6.17 -11.21 12.82
N LYS A 77 6.14 -12.10 13.80
CA LYS A 77 7.20 -12.23 14.81
C LYS A 77 8.53 -12.67 14.19
N ASP A 78 8.46 -13.61 13.24
CA ASP A 78 9.60 -14.08 12.47
C ASP A 78 9.46 -13.67 10.99
N PRO A 79 9.80 -12.41 10.65
CA PRO A 79 9.69 -11.94 9.28
C PRO A 79 10.75 -12.60 8.41
N ALA A 80 10.35 -13.01 7.20
CA ALA A 80 11.26 -13.32 6.12
C ALA A 80 12.02 -12.06 5.69
N ILE A 81 13.25 -12.22 5.23
CA ILE A 81 14.00 -11.16 4.58
C ILE A 81 13.99 -11.47 3.09
N ILE A 82 13.53 -10.53 2.29
CA ILE A 82 13.45 -10.63 0.83
C ILE A 82 14.51 -9.78 0.18
N SER A 83 14.92 -10.16 -1.04
CA SER A 83 15.87 -9.37 -1.82
C SER A 83 15.18 -8.13 -2.41
N ASP A 84 15.83 -6.97 -2.28
CA ASP A 84 15.37 -5.72 -2.88
C ASP A 84 15.74 -5.60 -4.37
N VAL A 85 16.72 -6.41 -4.83
CA VAL A 85 17.31 -6.34 -6.16
C VAL A 85 17.54 -7.72 -6.75
N ASP A 86 17.69 -7.76 -8.07
CA ASP A 86 18.15 -8.95 -8.79
C ASP A 86 19.67 -9.04 -8.69
N GLY A 87 20.21 -10.22 -8.45
CA GLY A 87 21.67 -10.38 -8.38
C GLY A 87 22.12 -11.74 -7.89
N VAL A 88 23.42 -11.88 -7.73
CA VAL A 88 24.07 -13.09 -7.23
C VAL A 88 24.38 -12.93 -5.74
N VAL A 89 24.05 -13.95 -4.97
CA VAL A 89 24.26 -14.00 -3.51
C VAL A 89 25.70 -14.39 -3.21
N GLU A 90 26.39 -13.59 -2.40
CA GLU A 90 27.71 -13.89 -1.84
C GLU A 90 27.66 -13.83 -0.30
N PHE A 91 28.28 -14.81 0.36
CA PHE A 91 28.41 -14.77 1.82
C PHE A 91 29.65 -13.99 2.23
N GLY A 92 29.42 -12.83 2.85
CA GLY A 92 30.48 -12.03 3.43
C GLY A 92 30.98 -12.54 4.79
N LYS A 93 31.99 -11.88 5.32
CA LYS A 93 32.49 -12.15 6.68
C LYS A 93 31.44 -11.78 7.71
N ASP A 94 31.21 -12.69 8.67
CA ASP A 94 30.28 -12.44 9.78
C ASP A 94 30.65 -11.18 10.55
N TYR A 95 29.66 -10.34 10.83
CA TYR A 95 29.82 -9.15 11.65
C TYR A 95 29.15 -9.35 13.02
N LYS A 96 29.97 -9.47 14.07
CA LYS A 96 29.49 -9.75 15.45
C LYS A 96 28.62 -11.02 15.49
N ALA A 97 27.36 -10.91 15.91
CA ALA A 97 26.39 -11.99 16.01
C ALA A 97 25.50 -12.15 14.77
N LYS A 98 25.83 -11.49 13.65
CA LYS A 98 25.04 -11.49 12.41
C LYS A 98 25.83 -12.10 11.27
N GLN A 99 25.16 -12.87 10.43
CA GLN A 99 25.69 -13.29 9.12
C GLN A 99 25.49 -12.16 8.12
N ARG A 100 26.50 -11.91 7.31
CA ARG A 100 26.45 -10.92 6.25
C ARG A 100 26.20 -11.63 4.92
N ILE A 101 25.11 -11.27 4.26
CA ILE A 101 24.81 -11.67 2.90
C ILE A 101 24.92 -10.43 2.03
N VAL A 102 25.64 -10.54 0.93
CA VAL A 102 25.76 -9.49 -0.07
C VAL A 102 25.10 -9.99 -1.34
N VAL A 103 24.21 -9.20 -1.91
CA VAL A 103 23.63 -9.44 -3.24
C VAL A 103 24.30 -8.47 -4.20
N ARG A 104 25.07 -9.02 -5.14
CA ARG A 104 25.74 -8.24 -6.18
C ARG A 104 24.87 -8.21 -7.42
N THR A 105 24.53 -7.00 -7.84
CA THR A 105 23.77 -6.74 -9.07
C THR A 105 24.72 -6.73 -10.27
N ASP A 106 24.18 -6.92 -11.49
CA ASP A 106 24.92 -6.85 -12.74
C ASP A 106 25.65 -5.49 -12.94
N ASP A 107 25.18 -4.44 -12.28
CA ASP A 107 25.78 -3.09 -12.24
C ASP A 107 26.93 -2.93 -11.23
N ASP A 108 27.47 -4.00 -10.67
CA ASP A 108 28.50 -4.00 -9.59
C ASP A 108 28.08 -3.26 -8.30
N LYS A 109 26.79 -3.07 -8.06
CA LYS A 109 26.30 -2.52 -6.80
C LYS A 109 26.10 -3.64 -5.79
N GLU A 110 26.64 -3.45 -4.60
CA GLU A 110 26.51 -4.40 -3.50
C GLU A 110 25.41 -3.98 -2.52
N TYR A 111 24.45 -4.87 -2.29
CA TYR A 111 23.41 -4.72 -1.28
C TYR A 111 23.64 -5.66 -0.12
N GLU A 112 23.85 -5.10 1.06
CA GLU A 112 24.22 -5.85 2.25
C GLU A 112 23.02 -6.15 3.15
N TYR A 113 22.84 -7.41 3.49
CA TYR A 113 21.81 -7.90 4.41
C TYR A 113 22.47 -8.51 5.65
N LEU A 114 22.15 -7.97 6.84
CA LEU A 114 22.66 -8.45 8.12
C LEU A 114 21.63 -9.33 8.83
N ILE A 115 21.84 -10.64 8.78
CA ILE A 115 20.91 -11.66 9.27
C ILE A 115 21.36 -12.15 10.65
N PRO A 116 20.48 -12.17 11.68
CA PRO A 116 20.80 -12.75 12.98
C PRO A 116 21.19 -14.23 12.87
N LYS A 117 22.22 -14.65 13.60
CA LYS A 117 22.63 -16.08 13.69
C LYS A 117 21.48 -16.87 14.28
N GLY A 118 21.10 -17.98 13.65
CA GLY A 118 20.02 -18.85 14.06
C GLY A 118 18.77 -18.81 13.17
N LYS A 119 18.68 -17.86 12.25
CA LYS A 119 17.68 -17.92 11.17
C LYS A 119 18.14 -18.85 10.04
N ARG A 120 17.19 -19.58 9.45
CA ARG A 120 17.45 -20.43 8.29
C ARG A 120 17.57 -19.58 7.04
N LEU A 121 18.62 -19.78 6.28
CA LEU A 121 18.82 -19.17 4.99
C LEU A 121 18.09 -20.00 3.94
N ALA A 122 17.36 -19.31 3.04
CA ALA A 122 16.70 -19.94 1.90
C ALA A 122 17.60 -20.03 0.67
N VAL A 123 18.72 -19.30 0.67
CA VAL A 123 19.66 -19.16 -0.45
C VAL A 123 21.03 -19.69 -0.09
N GLN A 124 21.81 -20.02 -1.11
CA GLN A 124 23.19 -20.51 -1.01
C GLN A 124 24.16 -19.53 -1.66
N ASP A 125 25.45 -19.72 -1.38
CA ASP A 125 26.50 -18.91 -1.98
C ASP A 125 26.57 -19.17 -3.50
N GLY A 126 26.50 -18.12 -4.30
CA GLY A 126 26.45 -18.19 -5.75
C GLY A 126 25.05 -18.34 -6.36
N ASP A 127 23.99 -18.41 -5.56
CA ASP A 127 22.61 -18.46 -6.10
C ASP A 127 22.23 -17.13 -6.75
N MET A 128 21.54 -17.21 -7.87
CA MET A 128 20.92 -16.05 -8.52
C MET A 128 19.53 -15.82 -7.94
N VAL A 129 19.32 -14.66 -7.32
CA VAL A 129 18.05 -14.25 -6.73
C VAL A 129 17.43 -13.13 -7.53
N LYS A 130 16.10 -13.14 -7.58
CA LYS A 130 15.29 -12.08 -8.16
C LYS A 130 14.74 -11.18 -7.06
N LYS A 131 14.37 -9.98 -7.46
CA LYS A 131 13.69 -9.03 -6.61
C LYS A 131 12.41 -9.66 -6.01
N GLY A 132 12.35 -9.74 -4.69
CA GLY A 132 11.27 -10.37 -3.95
C GLY A 132 11.51 -11.83 -3.53
N ASP A 133 12.61 -12.46 -3.95
CA ASP A 133 12.95 -13.80 -3.48
C ASP A 133 13.36 -13.78 -2.00
N MET A 134 13.02 -14.84 -1.28
CA MET A 134 13.33 -14.96 0.14
C MET A 134 14.81 -15.33 0.35
N LEU A 135 15.55 -14.46 1.02
CA LEU A 135 16.90 -14.74 1.50
C LEU A 135 16.88 -15.54 2.80
N VAL A 136 15.87 -15.31 3.63
CA VAL A 136 15.68 -15.98 4.92
C VAL A 136 14.28 -16.58 4.97
N GLU A 137 14.18 -17.82 5.42
CA GLU A 137 12.89 -18.46 5.68
C GLU A 137 12.11 -17.74 6.78
N GLY A 138 10.83 -17.52 6.53
CA GLY A 138 9.93 -16.88 7.48
C GLY A 138 8.61 -16.48 6.83
N THR A 139 7.78 -15.80 7.59
CA THR A 139 6.53 -15.24 7.07
C THR A 139 6.81 -13.92 6.38
N LEU A 140 6.32 -13.75 5.15
CA LEU A 140 6.47 -12.49 4.42
C LEU A 140 5.74 -11.37 5.15
N ALA A 141 6.43 -10.25 5.37
CA ALA A 141 5.82 -9.04 5.92
C ALA A 141 5.12 -8.26 4.80
N PRO A 142 3.82 -7.95 4.92
CA PRO A 142 3.07 -7.25 3.87
C PRO A 142 3.69 -5.90 3.47
N HIS A 143 4.28 -5.18 4.42
CA HIS A 143 4.95 -3.91 4.15
C HIS A 143 6.20 -4.05 3.26
N ASP A 144 6.97 -5.14 3.45
CA ASP A 144 8.15 -5.39 2.64
C ASP A 144 7.76 -5.81 1.22
N ILE A 145 6.67 -6.57 1.07
CA ILE A 145 6.11 -6.91 -0.24
C ILE A 145 5.70 -5.63 -0.98
N LEU A 146 5.00 -4.70 -0.30
CA LEU A 146 4.60 -3.43 -0.91
C LEU A 146 5.80 -2.63 -1.38
N ARG A 147 6.83 -2.51 -0.53
CA ARG A 147 8.05 -1.74 -0.84
C ARG A 147 8.83 -2.33 -2.02
N VAL A 148 8.93 -3.66 -2.09
CA VAL A 148 9.78 -4.34 -3.06
C VAL A 148 9.02 -4.70 -4.34
N LEU A 149 7.85 -5.35 -4.22
CA LEU A 149 7.10 -5.91 -5.34
C LEU A 149 5.94 -5.04 -5.83
N GLY A 150 5.55 -4.03 -5.03
CA GLY A 150 4.48 -3.10 -5.38
C GLY A 150 3.08 -3.55 -4.95
N VAL A 151 2.08 -2.74 -5.35
CA VAL A 151 0.69 -2.84 -4.90
C VAL A 151 0.00 -4.11 -5.42
N GLU A 152 0.20 -4.45 -6.69
CA GLU A 152 -0.46 -5.60 -7.33
C GLU A 152 -0.09 -6.92 -6.66
N LYS A 153 1.21 -7.14 -6.45
CA LYS A 153 1.72 -8.36 -5.82
C LYS A 153 1.34 -8.47 -4.35
N LEU A 154 1.24 -7.33 -3.65
CA LEU A 154 0.72 -7.31 -2.29
C LEU A 154 -0.76 -7.69 -2.24
N ALA A 155 -1.58 -7.15 -3.15
CA ALA A 155 -3.00 -7.48 -3.21
C ALA A 155 -3.22 -8.98 -3.50
N GLU A 156 -2.49 -9.53 -4.49
CA GLU A 156 -2.50 -10.96 -4.81
C GLU A 156 -2.11 -11.83 -3.60
N TYR A 157 -1.05 -11.45 -2.89
CA TYR A 157 -0.59 -12.13 -1.68
C TYR A 157 -1.65 -12.12 -0.57
N LEU A 158 -2.23 -10.95 -0.26
CA LEU A 158 -3.24 -10.83 0.80
C LEU A 158 -4.51 -11.64 0.47
N VAL A 159 -5.00 -11.55 -0.76
CA VAL A 159 -6.18 -12.31 -1.20
C VAL A 159 -5.91 -13.81 -1.07
N LYS A 160 -4.76 -14.28 -1.54
CA LYS A 160 -4.36 -15.68 -1.47
C LYS A 160 -4.27 -16.18 -0.02
N GLU A 161 -3.52 -15.49 0.84
CA GLU A 161 -3.34 -15.87 2.25
C GLU A 161 -4.67 -15.95 3.01
N VAL A 162 -5.56 -14.97 2.81
CA VAL A 162 -6.90 -14.96 3.43
C VAL A 162 -7.76 -16.10 2.89
N GLN A 163 -7.77 -16.33 1.57
CA GLN A 163 -8.51 -17.41 0.95
C GLN A 163 -8.02 -18.79 1.41
N ASP A 164 -6.72 -18.98 1.56
CA ASP A 164 -6.15 -20.25 2.01
C ASP A 164 -6.62 -20.60 3.42
N VAL A 165 -6.74 -19.60 4.31
CA VAL A 165 -7.30 -19.80 5.66
C VAL A 165 -8.77 -20.19 5.60
N TYR A 166 -9.61 -19.51 4.80
CA TYR A 166 -11.03 -19.84 4.66
C TYR A 166 -11.24 -21.20 3.98
N ARG A 167 -10.49 -21.50 2.93
CA ARG A 167 -10.54 -22.81 2.25
C ARG A 167 -10.14 -23.95 3.17
N ALA A 168 -9.14 -23.77 4.04
CA ALA A 168 -8.75 -24.77 5.02
C ALA A 168 -9.87 -25.09 6.03
N GLN A 169 -10.80 -24.13 6.25
CA GLN A 169 -11.98 -24.31 7.10
C GLN A 169 -13.23 -24.74 6.30
N GLY A 170 -13.10 -25.02 5.00
CA GLY A 170 -14.21 -25.44 4.14
C GLY A 170 -15.16 -24.31 3.71
N VAL A 171 -14.83 -23.05 4.00
CA VAL A 171 -15.65 -21.89 3.66
C VAL A 171 -15.24 -21.36 2.28
N LYS A 172 -16.21 -21.20 1.37
CA LYS A 172 -16.00 -20.62 0.03
C LYS A 172 -16.48 -19.16 0.04
N ILE A 173 -15.57 -18.25 -0.18
CA ILE A 173 -15.83 -16.80 -0.29
C ILE A 173 -15.35 -16.34 -1.66
N SER A 174 -16.06 -15.40 -2.28
CA SER A 174 -15.59 -14.77 -3.52
C SER A 174 -14.48 -13.79 -3.22
N ASP A 175 -13.44 -13.73 -4.05
CA ASP A 175 -12.27 -12.87 -3.90
C ASP A 175 -12.64 -11.39 -3.83
N LYS A 176 -13.73 -10.98 -4.51
CA LYS A 176 -14.23 -9.59 -4.52
C LYS A 176 -14.46 -9.00 -3.13
N HIS A 177 -14.90 -9.81 -2.16
CA HIS A 177 -15.12 -9.34 -0.78
C HIS A 177 -13.82 -8.99 -0.08
N ILE A 178 -12.76 -9.73 -0.37
CA ILE A 178 -11.41 -9.50 0.19
C ILE A 178 -10.76 -8.33 -0.56
N GLU A 179 -10.87 -8.28 -1.87
CA GLU A 179 -10.31 -7.23 -2.73
C GLU A 179 -10.85 -5.84 -2.34
N VAL A 180 -12.14 -5.72 -2.03
CA VAL A 180 -12.74 -4.46 -1.55
C VAL A 180 -12.08 -4.00 -0.25
N ILE A 181 -11.78 -4.91 0.68
CA ILE A 181 -11.10 -4.56 1.93
C ILE A 181 -9.67 -4.13 1.65
N VAL A 182 -8.94 -4.89 0.84
CA VAL A 182 -7.55 -4.60 0.46
C VAL A 182 -7.44 -3.25 -0.26
N SER A 183 -8.39 -2.91 -1.14
CA SER A 183 -8.42 -1.60 -1.81
C SER A 183 -8.53 -0.43 -0.83
N GLN A 184 -9.30 -0.60 0.26
CA GLN A 184 -9.39 0.42 1.32
C GLN A 184 -8.11 0.52 2.16
N MET A 185 -7.38 -0.60 2.35
CA MET A 185 -6.10 -0.60 3.05
C MET A 185 -4.98 0.09 2.26
N LEU A 186 -5.08 0.12 0.94
CA LEU A 186 -4.09 0.70 0.00
C LEU A 186 -4.50 2.07 -0.56
N ARG A 187 -5.53 2.67 -0.01
CA ARG A 187 -6.10 3.92 -0.51
C ARG A 187 -5.20 5.13 -0.30
N LYS A 188 -4.29 5.08 0.66
CA LYS A 188 -3.43 6.20 1.06
C LYS A 188 -2.04 6.12 0.45
N VAL A 189 -1.51 7.29 0.12
CA VAL A 189 -0.12 7.48 -0.29
C VAL A 189 0.59 8.44 0.67
N GLU A 190 1.86 8.25 0.88
CA GLU A 190 2.72 9.13 1.68
C GLU A 190 3.60 9.97 0.75
N VAL A 191 3.54 11.26 0.91
CA VAL A 191 4.28 12.21 0.08
C VAL A 191 5.76 12.17 0.44
N THR A 192 6.62 11.81 -0.53
CA THR A 192 8.08 11.80 -0.38
C THR A 192 8.72 13.11 -0.79
N ALA A 193 8.25 13.69 -1.90
CA ALA A 193 8.70 14.99 -2.38
C ALA A 193 7.49 15.85 -2.79
N PRO A 194 7.27 17.02 -2.16
CA PRO A 194 6.07 17.81 -2.39
C PRO A 194 6.07 18.58 -3.73
N GLY A 195 7.22 18.70 -4.40
CA GLY A 195 7.32 19.53 -5.61
C GLY A 195 6.85 20.97 -5.37
N ASP A 196 6.01 21.47 -6.29
CA ASP A 196 5.40 22.81 -6.20
C ASP A 196 3.94 22.74 -5.69
N THR A 197 3.55 21.60 -5.08
CA THR A 197 2.21 21.39 -4.50
C THR A 197 2.12 21.88 -3.07
N THR A 198 0.91 21.93 -2.51
CA THR A 198 0.64 22.35 -1.12
C THR A 198 0.88 21.26 -0.09
N PHE A 199 1.34 20.08 -0.49
CA PHE A 199 1.56 18.95 0.41
C PHE A 199 2.79 19.11 1.27
N LEU A 200 2.81 18.44 2.43
CA LEU A 200 3.96 18.35 3.31
C LEU A 200 4.66 17.00 3.14
N VAL A 201 5.97 16.97 3.34
CA VAL A 201 6.76 15.74 3.35
C VAL A 201 6.29 14.83 4.49
N GLY A 202 6.00 13.55 4.16
CA GLY A 202 5.48 12.56 5.11
C GLY A 202 3.97 12.65 5.37
N GLU A 203 3.26 13.52 4.68
CA GLU A 203 1.80 13.61 4.78
C GLU A 203 1.14 12.40 4.09
N GLN A 204 0.10 11.83 4.73
CA GLN A 204 -0.67 10.72 4.19
C GLN A 204 -1.98 11.23 3.58
N VAL A 205 -2.04 11.19 2.26
CA VAL A 205 -3.15 11.73 1.45
C VAL A 205 -3.87 10.59 0.73
N ASP A 206 -5.14 10.79 0.39
CA ASP A 206 -5.87 9.85 -0.48
C ASP A 206 -5.28 9.89 -1.91
N ALA A 207 -5.09 8.73 -2.54
CA ALA A 207 -4.52 8.63 -3.89
C ALA A 207 -5.30 9.46 -4.92
N ASP A 208 -6.63 9.45 -4.86
CA ASP A 208 -7.49 10.23 -5.76
C ASP A 208 -7.26 11.74 -5.64
N GLU A 209 -7.04 12.24 -4.42
CA GLU A 209 -6.79 13.65 -4.14
C GLU A 209 -5.38 14.06 -4.58
N PHE A 210 -4.42 13.18 -4.34
CA PHE A 210 -3.04 13.35 -4.78
C PHE A 210 -2.96 13.48 -6.31
N GLU A 211 -3.62 12.59 -7.04
CA GLU A 211 -3.68 12.65 -8.51
C GLU A 211 -4.39 13.92 -9.02
N ALA A 212 -5.49 14.32 -8.39
CA ALA A 212 -6.23 15.52 -8.78
C ALA A 212 -5.41 16.80 -8.60
N ILE A 213 -4.65 16.90 -7.50
CA ILE A 213 -3.79 18.07 -7.23
C ILE A 213 -2.59 18.07 -8.17
N ASN A 214 -1.96 16.91 -8.41
CA ASN A 214 -0.85 16.80 -9.36
C ASN A 214 -1.29 17.19 -10.78
N ALA A 215 -2.43 16.70 -11.23
CA ALA A 215 -2.97 17.06 -12.55
C ALA A 215 -3.28 18.56 -12.67
N LYS A 216 -3.63 19.23 -11.58
CA LYS A 216 -3.82 20.68 -11.55
C LYS A 216 -2.48 21.42 -11.62
N THR A 217 -1.50 21.00 -10.82
CA THR A 217 -0.15 21.59 -10.80
C THR A 217 0.55 21.44 -12.14
N GLU A 218 0.42 20.29 -12.80
CA GLU A 218 0.97 20.07 -14.15
C GLU A 218 0.34 21.01 -15.19
N LYS A 219 -0.98 21.25 -15.14
CA LYS A 219 -1.66 22.21 -16.00
C LYS A 219 -1.19 23.66 -15.78
N GLU A 220 -0.80 23.98 -14.56
CA GLU A 220 -0.23 25.28 -14.19
C GLU A 220 1.27 25.39 -14.52
N GLY A 221 1.91 24.28 -14.98
CA GLY A 221 3.32 24.22 -15.38
C GLY A 221 4.29 24.03 -14.21
N GLY A 222 3.80 23.65 -13.03
CA GLY A 222 4.59 23.32 -11.84
C GLY A 222 5.10 21.86 -11.84
N ARG A 223 5.98 21.55 -10.89
CA ARG A 223 6.49 20.20 -10.67
C ARG A 223 5.48 19.40 -9.85
N PRO A 224 5.05 18.20 -10.29
CA PRO A 224 4.18 17.34 -9.51
C PRO A 224 4.88 16.82 -8.25
N ALA A 225 4.09 16.47 -7.23
CA ALA A 225 4.59 15.79 -6.04
C ALA A 225 4.84 14.31 -6.33
N GLU A 226 5.82 13.73 -5.62
CA GLU A 226 6.09 12.28 -5.62
C GLU A 226 5.59 11.66 -4.31
N ALA A 227 4.99 10.47 -4.41
CA ALA A 227 4.50 9.74 -3.26
C ALA A 227 4.73 8.24 -3.39
N THR A 228 4.80 7.56 -2.25
CA THR A 228 4.89 6.11 -2.16
C THR A 228 3.58 5.54 -1.58
N PRO A 229 3.08 4.41 -2.11
CA PRO A 229 1.89 3.77 -1.57
C PRO A 229 2.16 3.26 -0.14
N VAL A 230 1.17 3.42 0.73
CA VAL A 230 1.24 2.98 2.13
C VAL A 230 0.17 1.95 2.42
N LEU A 231 0.56 0.87 3.11
CA LEU A 231 -0.37 -0.13 3.60
C LEU A 231 -0.83 0.24 5.01
N LEU A 232 -2.12 0.47 5.16
CA LEU A 232 -2.76 0.72 6.45
C LEU A 232 -3.54 -0.51 6.90
N GLY A 233 -3.49 -0.83 8.20
CA GLY A 233 -4.43 -1.77 8.80
C GLY A 233 -5.87 -1.24 8.71
N ILE A 234 -6.85 -2.15 8.65
CA ILE A 234 -8.28 -1.79 8.49
C ILE A 234 -8.77 -0.80 9.57
N THR A 235 -8.31 -0.97 10.81
CA THR A 235 -8.66 -0.08 11.92
C THR A 235 -8.14 1.34 11.66
N LYS A 236 -6.86 1.46 11.29
CA LYS A 236 -6.24 2.76 11.00
C LYS A 236 -6.84 3.41 9.76
N ALA A 237 -7.11 2.64 8.70
CA ALA A 237 -7.79 3.13 7.50
C ALA A 237 -9.19 3.65 7.81
N SER A 238 -9.94 3.00 8.73
CA SER A 238 -11.28 3.43 9.15
C SER A 238 -11.28 4.71 9.99
N LEU A 239 -10.21 4.97 10.74
CA LEU A 239 -10.06 6.21 11.54
C LEU A 239 -9.58 7.40 10.70
N GLN A 240 -8.80 7.14 9.66
CA GLN A 240 -8.25 8.16 8.75
C GLN A 240 -9.14 8.46 7.54
N THR A 241 -10.47 8.36 7.70
CA THR A 241 -11.44 8.71 6.65
C THR A 241 -11.67 10.22 6.59
N LYS A 242 -12.15 10.71 5.43
CA LYS A 242 -12.52 12.14 5.26
C LYS A 242 -13.67 12.56 6.16
N SER A 243 -14.58 11.62 6.53
CA SER A 243 -15.70 11.86 7.39
C SER A 243 -15.34 11.65 8.86
N PHE A 244 -15.27 12.73 9.63
CA PHE A 244 -15.04 12.63 11.08
C PHE A 244 -16.22 11.99 11.82
N ILE A 245 -17.46 12.13 11.31
CA ILE A 245 -18.65 11.46 11.87
C ILE A 245 -18.49 9.94 11.77
N SER A 246 -18.07 9.45 10.61
CA SER A 246 -17.83 8.03 10.39
C SER A 246 -16.72 7.50 11.29
N ALA A 247 -15.60 8.20 11.40
CA ALA A 247 -14.47 7.83 12.26
C ALA A 247 -14.86 7.82 13.75
N ALA A 248 -15.52 8.89 14.24
CA ALA A 248 -15.96 9.01 15.63
C ALA A 248 -16.95 7.93 16.05
N SER A 249 -17.78 7.45 15.12
CA SER A 249 -18.74 6.36 15.39
C SER A 249 -18.10 4.97 15.48
N PHE A 250 -16.83 4.83 15.13
CA PHE A 250 -16.10 3.56 15.12
C PHE A 250 -15.30 3.38 16.42
N GLN A 251 -14.30 4.21 16.64
CA GLN A 251 -13.43 4.18 17.83
C GLN A 251 -12.89 5.57 18.14
N GLU A 252 -12.32 5.77 19.34
CA GLU A 252 -11.67 7.02 19.76
C GLU A 252 -12.56 8.27 19.60
N THR A 253 -13.82 8.15 19.94
CA THR A 253 -14.87 9.17 19.72
C THR A 253 -14.45 10.56 20.20
N THR A 254 -13.97 10.68 21.42
CA THR A 254 -13.57 11.96 22.01
C THR A 254 -12.39 12.59 21.31
N ARG A 255 -11.36 11.80 20.96
CA ARG A 255 -10.18 12.26 20.24
C ARG A 255 -10.54 12.80 18.86
N VAL A 256 -11.27 12.01 18.07
CA VAL A 256 -11.67 12.37 16.70
C VAL A 256 -12.53 13.62 16.70
N LEU A 257 -13.50 13.74 17.61
CA LEU A 257 -14.38 14.93 17.70
C LEU A 257 -13.61 16.17 18.16
N THR A 258 -12.64 16.00 19.08
CA THR A 258 -11.81 17.12 19.54
C THR A 258 -10.91 17.64 18.43
N GLU A 259 -10.23 16.74 17.71
CA GLU A 259 -9.39 17.09 16.56
C GLU A 259 -10.22 17.79 15.47
N ALA A 260 -11.37 17.23 15.11
CA ALA A 260 -12.26 17.82 14.11
C ALA A 260 -12.78 19.21 14.52
N ALA A 261 -13.07 19.43 15.82
CA ALA A 261 -13.50 20.72 16.33
C ALA A 261 -12.38 21.77 16.32
N VAL A 262 -11.14 21.36 16.67
CA VAL A 262 -9.98 22.27 16.65
C VAL A 262 -9.60 22.67 15.22
N GLU A 263 -9.64 21.72 14.29
CA GLU A 263 -9.34 21.98 12.88
C GLU A 263 -10.50 22.63 12.09
N GLY A 264 -11.70 22.70 12.68
CA GLY A 264 -12.88 23.21 11.99
C GLY A 264 -13.30 22.36 10.80
N LYS A 265 -13.10 21.03 10.86
CA LYS A 265 -13.43 20.11 9.75
C LYS A 265 -14.91 20.15 9.39
N VAL A 266 -15.19 20.17 8.09
CA VAL A 266 -16.55 20.08 7.53
C VAL A 266 -16.74 18.70 6.91
N ASP A 267 -17.79 18.00 7.35
CA ASP A 267 -18.18 16.71 6.76
C ASP A 267 -19.15 16.92 5.61
N HIS A 268 -18.75 16.48 4.42
CA HIS A 268 -19.56 16.62 3.21
C HIS A 268 -20.64 15.55 3.05
N LEU A 269 -20.77 14.63 4.02
CA LEU A 269 -21.75 13.53 4.01
C LEU A 269 -21.76 12.74 2.70
N SER A 270 -20.57 12.38 2.20
CA SER A 270 -20.41 11.68 0.92
C SER A 270 -20.61 10.18 1.02
N GLY A 271 -20.38 9.57 2.19
CA GLY A 271 -20.48 8.13 2.42
C GLY A 271 -21.87 7.69 2.91
N LEU A 272 -22.00 6.41 3.18
CA LEU A 272 -23.27 5.83 3.64
C LEU A 272 -23.48 6.03 5.15
N LYS A 273 -22.44 5.78 5.94
CA LYS A 273 -22.49 5.71 7.40
C LYS A 273 -22.88 7.05 8.04
N GLU A 274 -22.25 8.14 7.62
CA GLU A 274 -22.55 9.50 8.09
C GLU A 274 -23.96 9.94 7.75
N ASN A 275 -24.47 9.61 6.55
CA ASN A 275 -25.84 9.93 6.19
C ASN A 275 -26.86 9.17 7.04
N VAL A 276 -26.60 7.89 7.34
CA VAL A 276 -27.45 7.08 8.24
C VAL A 276 -27.46 7.67 9.65
N ILE A 277 -26.31 8.06 10.18
CA ILE A 277 -26.19 8.65 11.52
C ILE A 277 -26.97 9.96 11.64
N VAL A 278 -26.86 10.82 10.61
CA VAL A 278 -27.56 12.12 10.57
C VAL A 278 -29.05 11.98 10.21
N GLY A 279 -29.53 10.79 9.81
CA GLY A 279 -30.90 10.53 9.41
C GLY A 279 -31.27 11.05 8.01
N ARG A 280 -30.25 11.20 7.13
CA ARG A 280 -30.47 11.59 5.72
C ARG A 280 -30.53 10.37 4.82
N LEU A 281 -31.13 10.53 3.65
CA LEU A 281 -31.09 9.48 2.61
C LEU A 281 -29.66 9.23 2.16
N VAL A 282 -29.28 7.94 2.09
CA VAL A 282 -27.97 7.51 1.60
C VAL A 282 -27.76 7.95 0.15
N PRO A 283 -26.54 8.34 -0.26
CA PRO A 283 -26.22 8.82 -1.61
C PRO A 283 -26.16 7.67 -2.64
N ALA A 284 -27.14 6.77 -2.61
CA ALA A 284 -27.29 5.62 -3.51
C ALA A 284 -28.76 5.40 -3.81
N GLY A 285 -29.11 4.88 -4.99
CA GLY A 285 -30.48 4.66 -5.42
C GLY A 285 -31.28 5.96 -5.48
N THR A 286 -32.46 6.00 -4.83
CA THR A 286 -33.35 7.18 -4.81
C THR A 286 -32.72 8.41 -4.17
N GLY A 287 -31.83 8.23 -3.19
CA GLY A 287 -31.10 9.32 -2.54
C GLY A 287 -30.05 9.97 -3.46
N SER A 288 -29.46 9.22 -4.38
CA SER A 288 -28.54 9.76 -5.39
C SER A 288 -29.28 10.70 -6.36
N VAL A 289 -30.44 10.29 -6.83
CA VAL A 289 -31.30 11.11 -7.72
C VAL A 289 -31.71 12.41 -7.03
N LEU A 290 -32.16 12.31 -5.80
CA LEU A 290 -32.56 13.51 -5.02
C LEU A 290 -31.37 14.46 -4.81
N ARG A 291 -30.16 13.93 -4.57
CA ARG A 291 -28.93 14.71 -4.40
C ARG A 291 -28.53 15.43 -5.69
N SER A 292 -28.65 14.77 -6.85
CA SER A 292 -28.36 15.40 -8.15
C SER A 292 -29.35 16.53 -8.46
N LEU A 293 -30.64 16.29 -8.21
CA LEU A 293 -31.66 17.32 -8.39
C LEU A 293 -31.44 18.54 -7.47
N ARG A 294 -31.07 18.33 -6.22
CA ARG A 294 -30.71 19.42 -5.30
C ARG A 294 -29.50 20.22 -5.76
N LYS A 295 -28.46 19.55 -6.36
CA LYS A 295 -27.30 20.25 -6.92
C LYS A 295 -27.70 21.16 -8.07
N VAL A 296 -28.56 20.67 -8.98
CA VAL A 296 -29.05 21.44 -10.11
C VAL A 296 -29.91 22.61 -9.61
N ALA A 297 -30.81 22.38 -8.66
CA ALA A 297 -31.60 23.44 -8.06
C ALA A 297 -30.76 24.55 -7.42
N ALA A 298 -29.71 24.14 -6.64
CA ALA A 298 -28.81 25.10 -6.01
C ALA A 298 -27.92 25.86 -7.03
N GLN A 299 -27.63 25.29 -8.18
CA GLN A 299 -26.97 26.00 -9.28
C GLN A 299 -27.90 27.05 -9.91
N ASN A 300 -29.10 26.64 -10.23
CA ASN A 300 -30.11 27.55 -10.77
C ASN A 300 -30.43 28.70 -9.79
N ASP A 301 -30.54 28.42 -8.49
CA ASP A 301 -30.77 29.45 -7.47
C ASP A 301 -29.61 30.46 -7.43
N ARG A 302 -28.37 30.02 -7.53
CA ARG A 302 -27.19 30.91 -7.60
C ARG A 302 -27.16 31.75 -8.87
N GLU A 303 -27.51 31.17 -10.02
CA GLU A 303 -27.62 31.91 -11.28
C GLU A 303 -28.69 33.01 -11.18
N ILE A 304 -29.86 32.69 -10.58
CA ILE A 304 -30.91 33.66 -10.33
C ILE A 304 -30.46 34.78 -9.36
N GLU A 305 -29.71 34.43 -8.32
CA GLU A 305 -29.16 35.42 -7.38
C GLU A 305 -28.13 36.34 -8.06
N LEU A 306 -27.26 35.78 -8.90
CA LEU A 306 -26.30 36.58 -9.68
C LEU A 306 -27.02 37.52 -10.64
N MET A 307 -28.00 37.04 -11.40
CA MET A 307 -28.77 37.87 -12.31
C MET A 307 -29.48 39.02 -11.57
N LYS A 308 -30.08 38.73 -10.41
CA LYS A 308 -30.72 39.77 -9.56
C LYS A 308 -29.72 40.80 -9.02
N ALA A 309 -28.49 40.33 -8.68
CA ALA A 309 -27.44 41.22 -8.22
C ALA A 309 -26.92 42.12 -9.36
N GLU A 310 -26.78 41.58 -10.58
CA GLU A 310 -26.43 42.36 -11.77
C GLU A 310 -27.52 43.38 -12.14
N GLU A 311 -28.78 42.97 -12.10
CA GLU A 311 -29.91 43.89 -12.33
C GLU A 311 -29.98 45.01 -11.28
N ALA A 312 -29.71 44.67 -10.00
CA ALA A 312 -29.69 45.66 -8.92
C ALA A 312 -28.51 46.65 -9.09
N GLN A 313 -27.32 46.15 -9.52
CA GLN A 313 -26.18 47.03 -9.84
C GLN A 313 -26.46 47.95 -11.03
N ALA A 314 -27.01 47.42 -12.11
CA ALA A 314 -27.41 48.21 -13.26
C ALA A 314 -28.47 49.26 -12.94
N ALA A 315 -29.40 48.94 -12.06
CA ALA A 315 -30.43 49.91 -11.58
C ALA A 315 -29.79 51.02 -10.74
N LEU A 316 -28.80 50.71 -9.90
CA LEU A 316 -28.04 51.71 -9.11
C LEU A 316 -27.21 52.63 -10.02
N GLU A 317 -26.50 52.07 -10.98
CA GLU A 317 -25.76 52.87 -11.97
C GLU A 317 -26.67 53.79 -12.80
N HIS A 318 -27.87 53.32 -13.12
CA HIS A 318 -28.84 54.14 -13.83
C HIS A 318 -29.37 55.29 -12.95
N GLN A 319 -29.61 55.04 -11.65
CA GLN A 319 -30.01 56.08 -10.71
C GLN A 319 -28.93 57.13 -10.46
N GLU A 320 -27.66 56.67 -10.32
CA GLU A 320 -26.52 57.61 -10.18
C GLU A 320 -26.30 58.46 -11.45
N ALA A 321 -26.54 57.90 -12.64
CA ALA A 321 -26.47 58.61 -13.91
C ALA A 321 -27.59 59.64 -14.03
N GLU A 322 -28.83 59.33 -13.63
CA GLU A 322 -29.98 60.28 -13.62
C GLU A 322 -29.77 61.40 -12.58
N GLU A 323 -29.22 61.12 -11.39
CA GLU A 323 -28.87 62.14 -10.41
C GLU A 323 -27.76 63.08 -10.88
N ALA A 324 -26.80 62.55 -11.69
CA ALA A 324 -25.73 63.36 -12.24
C ALA A 324 -26.15 64.29 -13.42
N GLU A 325 -27.26 63.92 -14.10
CA GLU A 325 -27.84 64.78 -15.19
C GLU A 325 -28.84 65.83 -14.70
N THR A 326 -29.29 65.85 -13.45
CA THR A 326 -30.14 66.87 -12.89
C THR A 326 -29.35 68.18 -12.70
N PRO A 327 -29.61 69.25 -13.42
CA PRO A 327 -28.88 70.52 -13.21
C PRO A 327 -29.23 71.12 -11.85
N ALA A 328 -28.22 71.61 -11.14
CA ALA A 328 -28.35 72.25 -9.84
C ALA A 328 -29.37 73.38 -9.98
N PRO A 329 -30.29 73.57 -9.01
CA PRO A 329 -31.30 74.69 -9.04
C PRO A 329 -30.56 76.03 -9.01
N GLU A 330 -30.80 76.85 -10.05
CA GLU A 330 -30.30 78.21 -10.12
C GLU A 330 -30.70 78.99 -8.86
N ALA A 331 -29.67 79.45 -8.15
CA ALA A 331 -29.80 80.29 -7.00
C ALA A 331 -30.42 81.68 -7.53
N THR A 332 -31.64 81.95 -7.24
CA THR A 332 -32.24 83.26 -7.42
C THR A 332 -31.57 84.25 -6.49
N PRO A 333 -31.05 85.40 -6.98
CA PRO A 333 -30.52 86.43 -6.16
C PRO A 333 -31.64 87.16 -5.38
N ALA A 334 -31.49 87.16 -4.06
CA ALA A 334 -32.39 87.98 -3.22
C ALA A 334 -31.98 89.44 -3.35
N GLU A 335 -33.00 90.28 -3.71
CA GLU A 335 -33.05 91.73 -3.42
C GLU A 335 -33.35 92.03 -1.94
#